data_ccb7de99f5ae769ccccf0418aa1cacb9
#
_entry.id   ccb7de99f5ae769ccccf0418aa1cacb9
#
_cell.length_a   1.000
_cell.length_b   1.000
_cell.length_c   1.000
_cell.angle_alpha   90.00
_cell.angle_beta   90.00
_cell.angle_gamma   90.00
#
_symmetry.space_group_name_H-M   'P 1'
#
loop_
_entity.id
_entity.type
_entity.pdbx_description
1 polymer ?
#
loop_
_entity_poly.entity_id
_entity_poly.type
_entity_poly.pdbx_seq_one_letter_code
_entity_poly.pdbx_strand_id
1 'polypeptide(L)'
;MSEFALHGHDLFGEVVKPKASGPVAERFTLPPFTILDARSGEWQERKRAWLSMGFRSEVGRLENSLGMSDAASLGEKDTSIFDPVAVELAVRWFSPVGGQVVDPFAGGSVRGIVAGCLGRQYWGCDLRAEQVAANEVQSEDIAPAVRPVWICGDSMETLADAPAADFVFSCPPYGDLERYSDDPRDLSAMDWHAFVAAYKRIILRAVGKMKPDTFACFVVGDFRDGKG
;
A
#
# COMPACT_ATOMS: atom_id res chain seq x y z
N MET A 1 0.96 20.85 -41.47
CA MET A 1 1.70 20.61 -40.19
C MET A 1 2.42 19.29 -40.38
N SER A 2 3.74 19.34 -40.49
CA SER A 2 4.58 18.19 -40.77
C SER A 2 4.39 17.13 -39.68
N GLU A 3 4.07 15.90 -40.11
CA GLU A 3 4.28 14.70 -39.33
C GLU A 3 5.76 14.66 -38.86
N PHE A 4 6.04 15.24 -37.72
CA PHE A 4 7.20 14.83 -36.98
C PHE A 4 6.92 13.40 -36.54
N ALA A 5 7.47 12.48 -37.33
CA ALA A 5 7.43 11.07 -37.00
C ALA A 5 7.98 10.90 -35.58
N LEU A 6 7.14 10.47 -34.67
CA LEU A 6 7.49 10.01 -33.32
C LEU A 6 8.37 8.72 -33.36
N HIS A 7 8.99 8.46 -34.47
CA HIS A 7 9.96 7.39 -34.65
C HIS A 7 11.35 7.97 -34.42
N GLY A 8 11.76 7.94 -33.13
CA GLY A 8 13.14 8.27 -32.80
C GLY A 8 14.06 7.31 -33.55
N HIS A 9 15.14 7.86 -34.10
CA HIS A 9 16.31 7.10 -34.48
C HIS A 9 17.18 6.93 -33.24
N ASP A 10 17.83 5.77 -33.08
CA ASP A 10 18.87 5.61 -32.08
C ASP A 10 20.12 6.45 -32.42
N LEU A 11 21.12 6.42 -31.55
CA LEU A 11 22.38 7.15 -31.74
C LEU A 11 23.16 6.76 -33.02
N PHE A 12 22.76 5.68 -33.68
CA PHE A 12 23.37 5.14 -34.89
C PHE A 12 22.50 5.38 -36.14
N GLY A 13 21.36 6.06 -35.99
CA GLY A 13 20.46 6.39 -37.08
C GLY A 13 19.49 5.28 -37.48
N GLU A 14 19.39 4.20 -36.70
CA GLU A 14 18.41 3.15 -36.92
C GLU A 14 17.04 3.52 -36.34
N VAL A 15 15.98 3.19 -37.07
CA VAL A 15 14.60 3.43 -36.60
C VAL A 15 14.31 2.54 -35.42
N VAL A 16 14.16 3.12 -34.24
CA VAL A 16 13.70 2.38 -33.06
C VAL A 16 12.23 2.01 -33.26
N LYS A 17 11.99 0.74 -33.56
CA LYS A 17 10.62 0.23 -33.60
C LYS A 17 10.01 0.36 -32.22
N PRO A 18 8.85 1.03 -32.07
CA PRO A 18 8.17 1.07 -30.78
C PRO A 18 7.92 -0.36 -30.32
N LYS A 19 8.29 -0.67 -29.07
CA LYS A 19 7.87 -1.93 -28.43
C LYS A 19 6.34 -2.00 -28.53
N ALA A 20 5.81 -3.20 -28.80
CA ALA A 20 4.37 -3.44 -28.83
C ALA A 20 3.72 -2.77 -27.62
N SER A 21 2.95 -1.73 -27.87
CA SER A 21 2.31 -0.93 -26.84
C SER A 21 1.06 -1.66 -26.36
N GLY A 22 0.92 -1.84 -25.04
CA GLY A 22 -0.34 -2.34 -24.50
C GLY A 22 -1.46 -1.29 -24.59
N PRO A 23 -2.72 -1.65 -24.29
CA PRO A 23 -3.90 -0.80 -24.45
C PRO A 23 -3.77 0.61 -23.83
N VAL A 24 -2.99 0.74 -22.77
CA VAL A 24 -2.73 2.03 -22.11
C VAL A 24 -1.86 2.93 -22.97
N ALA A 25 -0.79 2.40 -23.56
CA ALA A 25 0.09 3.17 -24.43
C ALA A 25 -0.58 3.55 -25.77
N GLU A 26 -1.46 2.69 -26.29
CA GLU A 26 -2.28 3.01 -27.48
C GLU A 26 -3.22 4.20 -27.20
N ARG A 27 -3.79 4.26 -25.99
CA ARG A 27 -4.71 5.33 -25.61
C ARG A 27 -4.01 6.66 -25.30
N PHE A 28 -2.81 6.62 -24.71
CA PHE A 28 -2.12 7.81 -24.17
C PHE A 28 -0.81 8.14 -24.90
N THR A 29 -0.48 7.48 -25.98
CA THR A 29 0.78 7.66 -26.74
C THR A 29 2.02 7.21 -25.95
N LEU A 30 2.09 7.63 -24.69
CA LEU A 30 3.07 7.17 -23.69
C LEU A 30 2.32 6.67 -22.46
N PRO A 31 2.80 5.60 -21.79
CA PRO A 31 2.19 5.16 -20.55
C PRO A 31 2.18 6.29 -19.51
N PRO A 32 1.01 6.71 -18.98
CA PRO A 32 0.92 7.83 -18.04
C PRO A 32 1.24 7.39 -16.61
N PHE A 33 2.39 6.72 -16.42
CA PHE A 33 2.86 6.27 -15.11
C PHE A 33 4.38 6.40 -15.01
N THR A 34 4.88 6.44 -13.79
CA THR A 34 6.30 6.38 -13.48
C THR A 34 6.65 5.05 -12.84
N ILE A 35 7.89 4.61 -13.02
CA ILE A 35 8.42 3.41 -12.38
C ILE A 35 9.40 3.86 -11.31
N LEU A 36 9.19 3.39 -10.08
CA LEU A 36 10.09 3.58 -8.95
C LEU A 36 10.89 2.28 -8.74
N ASP A 37 12.20 2.36 -8.87
CA ASP A 37 13.05 1.19 -8.67
C ASP A 37 13.42 1.03 -7.19
N ALA A 38 12.70 0.15 -6.52
CA ALA A 38 12.96 -0.19 -5.13
C ALA A 38 14.32 -0.90 -4.89
N ARG A 39 15.03 -1.29 -5.94
CA ARG A 39 16.40 -1.87 -5.87
C ARG A 39 17.48 -0.82 -6.02
N SER A 40 17.15 0.42 -6.37
CA SER A 40 18.14 1.48 -6.48
C SER A 40 18.88 1.71 -5.15
N GLY A 41 20.13 2.13 -5.21
CA GLY A 41 20.95 2.39 -4.02
C GLY A 41 20.32 3.42 -3.09
N GLU A 42 19.78 4.50 -3.64
CA GLU A 42 19.09 5.56 -2.89
C GLU A 42 17.85 5.07 -2.16
N TRP A 43 17.03 4.23 -2.82
CA TRP A 43 15.87 3.63 -2.18
C TRP A 43 16.27 2.75 -1.00
N GLN A 44 17.26 1.88 -1.22
CA GLN A 44 17.74 0.95 -0.19
C GLN A 44 18.39 1.66 0.99
N GLU A 45 19.13 2.75 0.76
CA GLU A 45 19.69 3.58 1.82
C GLU A 45 18.58 4.22 2.66
N ARG A 46 17.58 4.79 2.01
CA ARG A 46 16.43 5.40 2.68
C ARG A 46 15.61 4.38 3.46
N LYS A 47 15.41 3.19 2.90
CA LYS A 47 14.75 2.08 3.58
C LYS A 47 15.49 1.67 4.85
N ARG A 48 16.82 1.53 4.79
CA ARG A 48 17.63 1.25 5.98
C ARG A 48 17.50 2.33 7.04
N ALA A 49 17.48 3.60 6.64
CA ALA A 49 17.27 4.71 7.56
C ALA A 49 15.93 4.61 8.29
N TRP A 50 14.85 4.32 7.58
CA TRP A 50 13.54 4.08 8.22
C TRP A 50 13.56 2.88 9.16
N LEU A 51 14.09 1.74 8.72
CA LEU A 51 14.12 0.52 9.52
C LEU A 51 14.97 0.66 10.79
N SER A 52 16.00 1.51 10.77
CA SER A 52 16.83 1.80 11.94
C SER A 52 16.08 2.51 13.08
N MET A 53 14.88 3.03 12.83
CA MET A 53 13.99 3.58 13.87
C MET A 53 13.35 2.50 14.76
N GLY A 54 13.51 1.21 14.43
CA GLY A 54 13.01 0.10 15.24
C GLY A 54 11.69 -0.51 14.72
N PHE A 55 11.37 -0.35 13.45
CA PHE A 55 10.23 -1.09 12.85
C PHE A 55 10.46 -2.59 12.99
N ARG A 56 9.48 -3.29 13.51
CA ARG A 56 9.44 -4.74 13.64
C ARG A 56 8.45 -5.33 12.64
N SER A 57 8.62 -6.60 12.32
CA SER A 57 7.67 -7.33 11.49
C SER A 57 6.27 -7.34 12.10
N GLU A 58 5.24 -7.40 11.25
CA GLU A 58 3.85 -7.45 11.70
C GLU A 58 3.61 -8.68 12.58
N VAL A 59 3.08 -8.47 13.77
CA VAL A 59 2.68 -9.54 14.68
C VAL A 59 1.40 -10.20 14.15
N GLY A 60 1.35 -11.53 14.11
CA GLY A 60 0.10 -12.27 13.92
C GLY A 60 -0.23 -12.75 12.51
N ARG A 61 0.73 -12.87 11.60
CA ARG A 61 0.55 -13.80 10.48
C ARG A 61 0.66 -15.22 11.02
N LEU A 62 -0.39 -16.02 10.82
CA LEU A 62 -0.37 -17.43 11.14
C LEU A 62 0.87 -18.07 10.50
N GLU A 63 1.56 -18.95 11.24
CA GLU A 63 2.80 -19.65 10.79
C GLU A 63 2.63 -20.47 9.50
N ASN A 64 1.45 -20.46 8.90
CA ASN A 64 1.03 -21.28 7.75
C ASN A 64 0.74 -20.50 6.48
N SER A 65 1.17 -19.24 6.31
CA SER A 65 1.12 -18.62 4.99
C SER A 65 2.24 -19.19 4.12
N LEU A 66 1.96 -20.37 3.59
CA LEU A 66 2.76 -21.08 2.62
C LEU A 66 2.76 -20.32 1.29
N GLY A 67 3.90 -19.79 0.86
CA GLY A 67 4.06 -19.66 -0.56
C GLY A 67 4.91 -18.54 -1.14
N MET A 68 5.54 -17.65 -0.38
CA MET A 68 6.52 -16.74 -0.99
C MET A 68 7.91 -16.92 -0.37
N SER A 69 8.51 -18.05 -0.69
CA SER A 69 9.75 -18.56 -0.10
C SER A 69 11.02 -18.17 -0.85
N ASP A 70 11.08 -17.07 -1.59
CA ASP A 70 12.36 -16.62 -2.15
C ASP A 70 13.14 -15.68 -1.21
N ALA A 71 12.55 -15.27 -0.09
CA ALA A 71 13.26 -14.57 0.98
C ALA A 71 13.87 -15.51 2.04
N ALA A 72 13.54 -16.80 2.00
CA ALA A 72 14.03 -17.80 2.95
C ALA A 72 15.53 -18.14 2.82
N SER A 73 16.24 -17.59 1.84
CA SER A 73 17.68 -17.82 1.66
C SER A 73 18.57 -16.97 2.59
N LEU A 74 18.00 -16.07 3.38
CA LEU A 74 18.75 -15.21 4.30
C LEU A 74 18.53 -15.52 5.79
N GLY A 75 17.88 -16.63 6.13
CA GLY A 75 17.89 -17.15 7.51
C GLY A 75 17.00 -16.45 8.52
N GLU A 76 16.25 -15.44 8.16
CA GLU A 76 15.28 -14.77 9.02
C GLU A 76 13.87 -15.04 8.55
N LYS A 77 13.05 -15.65 9.43
CA LYS A 77 11.61 -15.85 9.25
C LYS A 77 10.87 -14.51 9.43
N ASP A 78 11.30 -13.46 8.72
CA ASP A 78 10.67 -12.15 8.85
C ASP A 78 9.48 -12.03 7.92
N THR A 79 8.34 -11.87 8.52
CA THR A 79 7.12 -11.40 7.88
C THR A 79 7.42 -10.09 7.15
N SER A 80 7.05 -10.00 5.88
CA SER A 80 7.33 -8.84 5.04
C SER A 80 6.79 -7.55 5.67
N ILE A 81 7.69 -6.66 6.10
CA ILE A 81 7.35 -5.30 6.55
C ILE A 81 6.96 -4.48 5.33
N PHE A 82 5.85 -3.74 5.40
CA PHE A 82 5.47 -2.80 4.34
C PHE A 82 6.61 -1.81 4.09
N ASP A 83 6.92 -1.50 2.83
CA ASP A 83 8.07 -0.66 2.50
C ASP A 83 7.86 0.80 2.95
N PRO A 84 8.61 1.29 3.95
CA PRO A 84 8.42 2.63 4.49
C PRO A 84 8.77 3.74 3.49
N VAL A 85 9.60 3.47 2.49
CA VAL A 85 9.93 4.46 1.44
C VAL A 85 8.74 4.67 0.52
N ALA A 86 8.02 3.60 0.18
CA ALA A 86 6.78 3.71 -0.59
C ALA A 86 5.73 4.55 0.16
N VAL A 87 5.60 4.34 1.48
CA VAL A 87 4.72 5.16 2.33
C VAL A 87 5.15 6.62 2.32
N GLU A 88 6.44 6.86 2.55
CA GLU A 88 6.97 8.23 2.58
C GLU A 88 6.68 8.99 1.29
N LEU A 89 6.94 8.38 0.14
CA LEU A 89 6.69 9.00 -1.16
C LEU A 89 5.20 9.29 -1.36
N ALA A 90 4.33 8.31 -1.10
CA ALA A 90 2.88 8.49 -1.24
C ALA A 90 2.36 9.61 -0.34
N VAL A 91 2.76 9.61 0.94
CA VAL A 91 2.36 10.63 1.91
C VAL A 91 2.87 12.03 1.53
N ARG A 92 4.14 12.14 1.09
CA ARG A 92 4.71 13.43 0.69
C ARG A 92 4.08 14.00 -0.56
N TRP A 93 3.74 13.15 -1.53
CA TRP A 93 3.21 13.60 -2.83
C TRP A 93 1.71 13.91 -2.78
N PHE A 94 0.96 13.18 -1.98
CA PHE A 94 -0.51 13.17 -2.08
C PHE A 94 -1.22 13.69 -0.82
N SER A 95 -0.49 14.09 0.23
CA SER A 95 -1.12 14.68 1.41
C SER A 95 -0.40 15.94 1.89
N PRO A 96 -1.13 16.99 2.32
CA PRO A 96 -0.51 18.15 2.95
C PRO A 96 0.02 17.82 4.35
N VAL A 97 1.00 18.59 4.83
CA VAL A 97 1.42 18.51 6.24
C VAL A 97 0.24 18.89 7.14
N GLY A 98 0.05 18.15 8.23
CA GLY A 98 -1.13 18.28 9.11
C GLY A 98 -2.40 17.63 8.55
N GLY A 99 -2.39 17.16 7.29
CA GLY A 99 -3.53 16.51 6.65
C GLY A 99 -3.86 15.14 7.24
N GLN A 100 -5.09 14.72 7.05
CA GLN A 100 -5.64 13.46 7.53
C GLN A 100 -5.46 12.33 6.50
N VAL A 101 -4.74 11.29 6.87
CA VAL A 101 -4.64 10.03 6.13
C VAL A 101 -5.65 9.04 6.70
N VAL A 102 -6.44 8.39 5.85
CA VAL A 102 -7.37 7.32 6.22
C VAL A 102 -6.96 6.02 5.53
N ASP A 103 -6.86 4.95 6.31
CA ASP A 103 -6.42 3.63 5.87
C ASP A 103 -7.41 2.54 6.30
N PRO A 104 -8.29 2.09 5.39
CA PRO A 104 -9.31 1.08 5.71
C PRO A 104 -8.76 -0.34 5.89
N PHE A 105 -7.51 -0.60 5.56
CA PHE A 105 -6.85 -1.90 5.69
C PHE A 105 -5.47 -1.72 6.34
N ALA A 106 -5.48 -1.22 7.58
CA ALA A 106 -4.29 -0.72 8.24
C ALA A 106 -3.17 -1.75 8.40
N GLY A 107 -3.51 -3.03 8.64
CA GLY A 107 -2.46 -4.05 8.88
C GLY A 107 -1.44 -3.57 9.90
N GLY A 108 -0.15 -3.70 9.55
CA GLY A 108 0.95 -3.28 10.41
C GLY A 108 1.12 -1.77 10.56
N SER A 109 1.97 -1.40 11.50
CA SER A 109 2.15 -0.03 12.00
C SER A 109 2.81 0.95 11.02
N VAL A 110 3.51 0.45 9.99
CA VAL A 110 4.42 1.25 9.15
C VAL A 110 3.74 2.47 8.53
N ARG A 111 2.55 2.28 7.93
CA ARG A 111 1.87 3.39 7.26
C ARG A 111 1.47 4.49 8.22
N GLY A 112 0.97 4.12 9.40
CA GLY A 112 0.60 5.08 10.44
C GLY A 112 1.81 5.81 11.02
N ILE A 113 2.86 5.08 11.39
CA ILE A 113 4.05 5.66 12.00
C ILE A 113 4.80 6.58 11.02
N VAL A 114 4.99 6.16 9.77
CA VAL A 114 5.62 7.02 8.75
C VAL A 114 4.81 8.28 8.50
N ALA A 115 3.47 8.19 8.38
CA ALA A 115 2.60 9.36 8.27
C ALA A 115 2.75 10.30 9.47
N GLY A 116 2.77 9.77 10.68
CA GLY A 116 2.97 10.52 11.91
C GLY A 116 4.34 11.18 12.02
N CYS A 117 5.42 10.49 11.62
CA CYS A 117 6.77 11.07 11.54
C CYS A 117 6.84 12.24 10.53
N LEU A 118 6.05 12.18 9.48
CA LEU A 118 5.95 13.22 8.48
C LEU A 118 4.94 14.34 8.83
N GLY A 119 4.40 14.34 10.04
CA GLY A 119 3.48 15.37 10.54
C GLY A 119 2.07 15.28 9.99
N ARG A 120 1.60 14.09 9.57
CA ARG A 120 0.22 13.85 9.16
C ARG A 120 -0.57 13.20 10.28
N GLN A 121 -1.86 13.50 10.35
CA GLN A 121 -2.81 12.72 11.14
C GLN A 121 -3.02 11.38 10.43
N TYR A 122 -3.16 10.31 11.18
CA TYR A 122 -3.45 8.99 10.62
C TYR A 122 -4.59 8.33 11.38
N TRP A 123 -5.54 7.81 10.65
CA TRP A 123 -6.63 6.97 11.14
C TRP A 123 -6.65 5.68 10.33
N GLY A 124 -6.41 4.56 10.99
CA GLY A 124 -6.39 3.25 10.35
C GLY A 124 -7.35 2.28 11.04
N CYS A 125 -7.87 1.33 10.29
CA CYS A 125 -8.73 0.28 10.80
C CYS A 125 -8.18 -1.10 10.46
N ASP A 126 -8.17 -2.00 11.43
CA ASP A 126 -7.85 -3.41 11.25
C ASP A 126 -8.85 -4.27 12.02
N LEU A 127 -9.21 -5.42 11.44
CA LEU A 127 -10.17 -6.34 12.04
C LEU A 127 -9.60 -7.04 13.28
N ARG A 128 -8.27 -7.22 13.36
CA ARG A 128 -7.59 -7.99 14.40
C ARG A 128 -7.13 -7.10 15.55
N ALA A 129 -7.66 -7.39 16.74
CA ALA A 129 -7.32 -6.63 17.95
C ALA A 129 -5.84 -6.74 18.32
N GLU A 130 -5.23 -7.91 18.13
CA GLU A 130 -3.80 -8.15 18.40
C GLU A 130 -2.90 -7.31 17.48
N GLN A 131 -3.31 -7.09 16.23
CA GLN A 131 -2.56 -6.23 15.31
C GLN A 131 -2.63 -4.77 15.73
N VAL A 132 -3.81 -4.30 16.11
CA VAL A 132 -4.01 -2.93 16.62
C VAL A 132 -3.17 -2.70 17.87
N ALA A 133 -3.20 -3.64 18.83
CA ALA A 133 -2.39 -3.54 20.04
C ALA A 133 -0.87 -3.50 19.73
N ALA A 134 -0.40 -4.34 18.81
CA ALA A 134 1.00 -4.33 18.38
C ALA A 134 1.41 -3.02 17.70
N ASN A 135 0.52 -2.42 16.90
CA ASN A 135 0.75 -1.12 16.26
C ASN A 135 0.89 0.01 17.28
N GLU A 136 0.05 0.00 18.33
CA GLU A 136 0.10 0.98 19.42
C GLU A 136 1.41 0.89 20.19
N VAL A 137 1.83 -0.31 20.57
CA VAL A 137 3.11 -0.54 21.25
C VAL A 137 4.28 -0.04 20.40
N GLN A 138 4.30 -0.36 19.11
CA GLN A 138 5.38 0.08 18.22
C GLN A 138 5.36 1.60 18.02
N SER A 139 4.19 2.22 17.98
CA SER A 139 4.07 3.68 17.94
C SER A 139 4.59 4.36 19.21
N GLU A 140 4.42 3.74 20.38
CA GLU A 140 4.99 4.24 21.63
C GLU A 140 6.52 4.13 21.61
N ASP A 141 7.06 3.02 21.14
CA ASP A 141 8.51 2.79 21.05
C ASP A 141 9.20 3.78 20.09
N ILE A 142 8.60 4.06 18.93
CA ILE A 142 9.19 4.94 17.89
C ILE A 142 8.89 6.41 18.18
N ALA A 143 7.78 6.71 18.86
CA ALA A 143 7.33 8.06 19.23
C ALA A 143 7.29 9.06 18.04
N PRO A 144 6.45 8.83 17.01
CA PRO A 144 6.31 9.75 15.88
C PRO A 144 5.81 11.13 16.34
N ALA A 145 6.11 12.17 15.56
CA ALA A 145 5.72 13.55 15.87
C ALA A 145 4.20 13.74 16.03
N VAL A 146 3.41 12.97 15.29
CA VAL A 146 1.95 12.88 15.43
C VAL A 146 1.60 11.42 15.69
N ARG A 147 0.95 11.14 16.82
CA ARG A 147 0.56 9.77 17.17
C ARG A 147 -0.53 9.27 16.22
N PRO A 148 -0.32 8.14 15.53
CA PRO A 148 -1.36 7.50 14.74
C PRO A 148 -2.48 6.95 15.63
N VAL A 149 -3.68 6.82 15.04
CA VAL A 149 -4.83 6.19 15.68
C VAL A 149 -5.21 4.95 14.91
N TRP A 150 -5.33 3.81 15.61
CA TRP A 150 -5.83 2.56 15.05
C TRP A 150 -7.13 2.15 15.73
N ILE A 151 -8.10 1.76 14.92
CA ILE A 151 -9.41 1.29 15.37
C ILE A 151 -9.50 -0.21 15.08
N CYS A 152 -9.85 -0.99 16.10
CA CYS A 152 -10.16 -2.40 15.92
C CYS A 152 -11.61 -2.57 15.47
N GLY A 153 -11.82 -3.19 14.32
CA GLY A 153 -13.17 -3.49 13.83
C GLY A 153 -13.26 -3.72 12.34
N ASP A 154 -14.46 -4.03 11.88
CA ASP A 154 -14.74 -4.19 10.46
C ASP A 154 -14.80 -2.81 9.78
N SER A 155 -13.98 -2.63 8.75
CA SER A 155 -13.94 -1.39 7.95
C SER A 155 -15.28 -1.07 7.29
N MET A 156 -16.12 -2.06 7.08
CA MET A 156 -17.49 -1.85 6.62
C MET A 156 -18.33 -1.01 7.60
N GLU A 157 -18.01 -1.06 8.87
CA GLU A 157 -18.74 -0.35 9.94
C GLU A 157 -17.93 0.86 10.42
N THR A 158 -16.67 0.66 10.79
CA THR A 158 -15.82 1.66 11.42
C THR A 158 -15.54 2.89 10.54
N LEU A 159 -15.57 2.73 9.21
CA LEU A 159 -15.44 3.88 8.29
C LEU A 159 -16.58 4.91 8.42
N ALA A 160 -17.70 4.55 9.04
CA ALA A 160 -18.76 5.54 9.33
C ALA A 160 -18.24 6.67 10.22
N ASP A 161 -17.36 6.34 11.18
CA ASP A 161 -16.79 7.25 12.17
C ASP A 161 -15.42 7.82 11.75
N ALA A 162 -14.89 7.39 10.60
CA ALA A 162 -13.62 7.90 10.09
C ALA A 162 -13.69 9.40 9.79
N PRO A 163 -12.64 10.17 10.10
CA PRO A 163 -12.57 11.59 9.79
C PRO A 163 -12.57 11.86 8.28
N ALA A 164 -12.86 13.10 7.90
CA ALA A 164 -12.73 13.55 6.52
C ALA A 164 -11.25 13.47 6.08
N ALA A 165 -10.97 12.78 4.97
CA ALA A 165 -9.63 12.45 4.53
C ALA A 165 -9.06 13.48 3.54
N ASP A 166 -7.83 13.90 3.78
CA ASP A 166 -7.00 14.59 2.79
C ASP A 166 -6.28 13.61 1.87
N PHE A 167 -6.15 12.35 2.31
CA PHE A 167 -5.55 11.28 1.55
C PHE A 167 -6.08 9.93 2.03
N VAL A 168 -6.51 9.08 1.11
CA VAL A 168 -6.77 7.67 1.39
C VAL A 168 -5.57 6.87 0.91
N PHE A 169 -4.91 6.15 1.84
CA PHE A 169 -3.74 5.33 1.49
C PHE A 169 -3.82 3.97 2.15
N SER A 170 -3.88 2.91 1.37
CA SER A 170 -4.08 1.58 1.89
C SER A 170 -3.43 0.49 1.04
N CYS A 171 -3.21 -0.67 1.69
CA CYS A 171 -2.80 -1.90 1.03
C CYS A 171 -3.79 -2.99 1.42
N PRO A 172 -4.82 -3.22 0.62
CA PRO A 172 -5.84 -4.22 0.90
C PRO A 172 -5.31 -5.65 0.73
N PRO A 173 -5.95 -6.66 1.33
CA PRO A 173 -5.58 -8.05 1.11
C PRO A 173 -5.70 -8.47 -0.37
N TYR A 174 -4.85 -9.39 -0.79
CA TYR A 174 -4.73 -9.87 -2.17
C TYR A 174 -5.54 -11.15 -2.43
N GLY A 175 -6.83 -11.12 -2.14
CA GLY A 175 -7.70 -12.29 -2.30
C GLY A 175 -7.31 -13.41 -1.34
N ASP A 176 -7.10 -14.60 -1.86
CA ASP A 176 -6.76 -15.83 -1.14
C ASP A 176 -5.25 -16.12 -1.04
N LEU A 177 -4.39 -15.18 -1.43
CA LEU A 177 -2.92 -15.36 -1.35
C LEU A 177 -2.41 -15.47 0.09
N GLU A 178 -3.06 -14.79 1.02
CA GLU A 178 -2.71 -14.81 2.43
C GLU A 178 -3.99 -14.91 3.25
N ARG A 179 -4.03 -15.81 4.23
CA ARG A 179 -5.12 -15.91 5.18
C ARG A 179 -4.71 -15.29 6.51
N TYR A 180 -5.40 -14.24 6.93
CA TYR A 180 -5.05 -13.49 8.14
C TYR A 180 -5.81 -13.99 9.38
N SER A 181 -7.04 -14.45 9.23
CA SER A 181 -7.83 -14.99 10.32
C SER A 181 -8.92 -15.96 9.84
N ASP A 182 -9.61 -16.61 10.79
CA ASP A 182 -10.79 -17.43 10.53
C ASP A 182 -12.11 -16.64 10.73
N ASP A 183 -12.03 -15.34 10.97
CA ASP A 183 -13.20 -14.49 11.10
C ASP A 183 -13.92 -14.41 9.74
N PRO A 184 -15.24 -14.68 9.67
CA PRO A 184 -15.98 -14.61 8.41
C PRO A 184 -16.06 -13.21 7.81
N ARG A 185 -15.72 -12.16 8.57
CA ARG A 185 -15.59 -10.77 8.09
C ARG A 185 -14.24 -10.47 7.46
N ASP A 186 -13.25 -11.36 7.66
CA ASP A 186 -11.93 -11.21 7.04
C ASP A 186 -12.04 -11.50 5.55
N LEU A 187 -11.63 -10.50 4.73
CA LEU A 187 -11.68 -10.63 3.29
C LEU A 187 -10.88 -11.83 2.78
N SER A 188 -9.78 -12.17 3.45
CA SER A 188 -8.93 -13.31 3.09
C SER A 188 -9.59 -14.68 3.33
N ALA A 189 -10.67 -14.72 4.11
CA ALA A 189 -11.46 -15.93 4.38
C ALA A 189 -12.68 -16.08 3.44
N MET A 190 -12.97 -15.07 2.62
CA MET A 190 -14.15 -15.02 1.75
C MET A 190 -13.93 -15.75 0.43
N ASP A 191 -15.01 -16.26 -0.16
CA ASP A 191 -14.98 -16.64 -1.57
C ASP A 191 -14.78 -15.41 -2.47
N TRP A 192 -14.38 -15.62 -3.72
CA TRP A 192 -14.05 -14.54 -4.65
C TRP A 192 -15.19 -13.52 -4.85
N HIS A 193 -16.44 -13.96 -4.93
CA HIS A 193 -17.58 -13.06 -5.15
C HIS A 193 -17.85 -12.20 -3.92
N ALA A 194 -17.84 -12.81 -2.74
CA ALA A 194 -17.99 -12.12 -1.46
C ALA A 194 -16.83 -11.15 -1.23
N PHE A 195 -15.58 -11.58 -1.50
CA PHE A 195 -14.38 -10.74 -1.45
C PHE A 195 -14.54 -9.48 -2.29
N VAL A 196 -14.82 -9.63 -3.59
CA VAL A 196 -14.94 -8.48 -4.51
C VAL A 196 -16.07 -7.53 -4.08
N ALA A 197 -17.19 -8.07 -3.60
CA ALA A 197 -18.30 -7.25 -3.13
C ALA A 197 -17.94 -6.45 -1.88
N ALA A 198 -17.33 -7.08 -0.88
CA ALA A 198 -16.89 -6.42 0.36
C ALA A 198 -15.77 -5.41 0.09
N TYR A 199 -14.75 -5.80 -0.68
CA TYR A 199 -13.63 -4.97 -1.11
C TYR A 199 -14.12 -3.67 -1.78
N LYS A 200 -15.00 -3.79 -2.78
CA LYS A 200 -15.60 -2.64 -3.47
C LYS A 200 -16.35 -1.72 -2.50
N ARG A 201 -17.13 -2.27 -1.57
CA ARG A 201 -17.90 -1.48 -0.61
C ARG A 201 -16.99 -0.72 0.36
N ILE A 202 -15.94 -1.34 0.86
CA ILE A 202 -14.96 -0.68 1.76
C ILE A 202 -14.28 0.47 1.02
N ILE A 203 -13.78 0.24 -0.20
CA ILE A 203 -13.16 1.30 -1.01
C ILE A 203 -14.12 2.46 -1.24
N LEU A 204 -15.36 2.19 -1.65
CA LEU A 204 -16.34 3.24 -1.89
C LEU A 204 -16.65 4.03 -0.60
N ARG A 205 -16.71 3.40 0.56
CA ARG A 205 -16.87 4.09 1.85
C ARG A 205 -15.66 4.95 2.19
N ALA A 206 -14.45 4.43 2.01
CA ALA A 206 -13.22 5.18 2.27
C ALA A 206 -13.11 6.41 1.34
N VAL A 207 -13.37 6.23 0.04
CA VAL A 207 -13.40 7.33 -0.92
C VAL A 207 -14.51 8.35 -0.59
N GLY A 208 -15.64 7.90 -0.08
CA GLY A 208 -16.72 8.77 0.39
C GLY A 208 -16.34 9.69 1.58
N LYS A 209 -15.23 9.40 2.27
CA LYS A 209 -14.68 10.29 3.32
C LYS A 209 -13.69 11.32 2.79
N MET A 210 -13.31 11.25 1.52
CA MET A 210 -12.34 12.17 0.94
C MET A 210 -12.92 13.57 0.79
N LYS A 211 -12.07 14.56 1.07
CA LYS A 211 -12.35 15.95 0.75
C LYS A 211 -12.28 16.15 -0.78
N PRO A 212 -12.91 17.19 -1.33
CA PRO A 212 -12.74 17.53 -2.74
C PRO A 212 -11.27 17.74 -3.12
N ASP A 213 -10.92 17.39 -4.36
CA ASP A 213 -9.58 17.58 -4.94
C ASP A 213 -8.44 16.91 -4.16
N THR A 214 -8.70 15.71 -3.62
CA THR A 214 -7.73 14.89 -2.91
C THR A 214 -7.48 13.56 -3.60
N PHE A 215 -6.50 12.79 -3.15
CA PHE A 215 -6.05 11.57 -3.79
C PHE A 215 -6.37 10.33 -2.96
N ALA A 216 -6.58 9.21 -3.66
CA ALA A 216 -6.56 7.87 -3.09
C ALA A 216 -5.45 7.05 -3.76
N CYS A 217 -4.66 6.35 -2.97
CA CYS A 217 -3.63 5.44 -3.45
C CYS A 217 -3.82 4.07 -2.80
N PHE A 218 -3.91 3.03 -3.63
CA PHE A 218 -3.99 1.65 -3.18
C PHE A 218 -2.79 0.88 -3.71
N VAL A 219 -2.05 0.25 -2.80
CA VAL A 219 -0.96 -0.66 -3.16
C VAL A 219 -1.56 -2.03 -3.38
N VAL A 220 -1.39 -2.55 -4.58
CA VAL A 220 -1.92 -3.86 -4.97
C VAL A 220 -0.82 -4.71 -5.59
N GLY A 221 -0.85 -6.01 -5.35
CA GLY A 221 0.02 -6.98 -5.99
C GLY A 221 -0.49 -7.38 -7.37
N ASP A 222 0.43 -7.81 -8.24
CA ASP A 222 0.08 -8.48 -9.51
C ASP A 222 -0.36 -9.91 -9.20
N PHE A 223 -1.64 -10.18 -9.32
CA PHE A 223 -2.21 -11.50 -9.11
C PHE A 223 -2.29 -12.26 -10.43
N ARG A 224 -1.57 -13.35 -10.53
CA ARG A 224 -1.66 -14.26 -11.67
C ARG A 224 -2.20 -15.60 -11.19
N ASP A 225 -3.26 -16.08 -11.81
CA ASP A 225 -3.61 -17.47 -11.66
C ASP A 225 -2.51 -18.33 -12.27
N GLY A 226 -2.24 -19.52 -11.70
CA GLY A 226 -1.14 -20.40 -12.13
C GLY A 226 -1.26 -20.91 -13.59
N LYS A 227 -2.09 -20.28 -14.41
CA LYS A 227 -2.32 -20.59 -15.84
C LYS A 227 -1.76 -19.51 -16.78
N GLY A 228 -1.08 -18.49 -16.27
CA GLY A 228 -0.28 -17.52 -17.03
C GLY A 228 -0.86 -16.13 -17.14
#